data_4427b1d00862ac2d9e0893a0ebd2cb23
#
_entry.id   4427b1d00862ac2d9e0893a0ebd2cb23
#
_cell.length_a   1.000
_cell.length_b   1.000
_cell.length_c   1.000
_cell.angle_alpha   90.00
_cell.angle_beta   90.00
_cell.angle_gamma   90.00
#
_symmetry.space_group_name_H-M   'P 1'
#
loop_
_entity.id
_entity.type
_entity.pdbx_description
1 polymer ?
#
loop_
_entity_poly.entity_id
_entity_poly.type
_entity_poly.pdbx_seq_one_letter_code
_entity_poly.pdbx_strand_id
1 'polypeptide(L)'
;MTYHPLLALLLLVSTASYLPAQQDSVKKLKPPTPLFASEEPISIQLTADFKTIFKDRDTTEQKWYPAAFTWKAGADSGSAAVELTTRGHFRLKSSTCNFPMLRVRFPKDSTKPNPLKGTLFEKQASLKLSTHCRTGSARYEQVAHQEYLVYRAFNVLSDSSFRVRFANATYVDPAEKAPVSAPSFFVEDDGDLADRMGMKKFGNIGAKFDDIELAPGSLMAVFFYFVGNTDWSLPYLHNVELFTWNGRYVSVPFDFDWSGVVSAPYARPDARLGTTSVRERVWRGPCWPREVIDAAITRLVAAKDSIYGRYRTHPGLDPKLLKESLEYYDDFYKLVSDPRDVDRNLRLNCTR
;
A
#
# COMPACT_ATOMS: atom_id res chain seq x y z
N MET A 1 43.22 -78.50 6.72
CA MET A 1 41.97 -78.16 6.05
C MET A 1 41.25 -77.14 6.93
N THR A 2 41.43 -75.88 6.68
CA THR A 2 40.82 -74.78 7.46
C THR A 2 39.87 -74.05 6.55
N TYR A 3 38.57 -74.13 6.84
CA TYR A 3 37.53 -73.39 6.17
C TYR A 3 37.42 -71.98 6.76
N HIS A 4 37.50 -70.94 5.91
CA HIS A 4 37.16 -69.57 6.26
C HIS A 4 35.74 -69.24 5.73
N PRO A 5 34.83 -68.69 6.53
CA PRO A 5 33.57 -68.20 6.01
C PRO A 5 33.72 -66.78 5.51
N LEU A 6 33.32 -66.52 4.27
CA LEU A 6 33.13 -65.20 3.68
C LEU A 6 31.90 -64.57 4.31
N LEU A 7 32.09 -63.39 4.95
CA LEU A 7 31.02 -62.53 5.41
C LEU A 7 30.57 -61.62 4.23
N ALA A 8 29.37 -61.83 3.71
CA ALA A 8 28.77 -61.01 2.71
C ALA A 8 28.12 -59.80 3.39
N LEU A 9 28.66 -58.57 3.13
CA LEU A 9 28.13 -57.29 3.60
C LEU A 9 27.01 -56.84 2.65
N LEU A 10 25.73 -56.95 3.07
CA LEU A 10 24.59 -56.43 2.36
C LEU A 10 24.51 -54.91 2.58
N LEU A 11 24.85 -54.12 1.57
CA LEU A 11 24.61 -52.69 1.51
C LEU A 11 23.12 -52.43 1.21
N LEU A 12 22.37 -52.03 2.22
CA LEU A 12 21.01 -51.50 2.07
C LEU A 12 21.09 -50.07 1.47
N VAL A 13 20.86 -49.97 0.17
CA VAL A 13 20.65 -48.66 -0.51
C VAL A 13 19.23 -48.22 -0.20
N SER A 14 19.09 -47.27 0.74
CA SER A 14 17.82 -46.59 0.97
C SER A 14 17.57 -45.62 -0.17
N THR A 15 16.70 -45.99 -1.11
CA THR A 15 16.15 -45.05 -2.11
C THR A 15 15.22 -44.09 -1.40
N ALA A 16 15.71 -42.90 -1.10
CA ALA A 16 14.86 -41.78 -0.72
C ALA A 16 13.94 -41.44 -1.91
N SER A 17 12.68 -41.82 -1.79
CA SER A 17 11.64 -41.41 -2.75
C SER A 17 11.47 -39.91 -2.65
N TYR A 18 12.04 -39.17 -3.58
CA TYR A 18 11.70 -37.76 -3.79
C TYR A 18 10.23 -37.71 -4.24
N LEU A 19 9.34 -37.34 -3.33
CA LEU A 19 8.00 -36.91 -3.72
C LEU A 19 8.16 -35.74 -4.67
N PRO A 20 7.56 -35.76 -5.87
CA PRO A 20 7.57 -34.59 -6.73
C PRO A 20 6.87 -33.45 -5.97
N ALA A 21 7.56 -32.32 -5.84
CA ALA A 21 6.95 -31.11 -5.35
C ALA A 21 5.67 -30.88 -6.16
N GLN A 22 4.54 -30.83 -5.47
CA GLN A 22 3.25 -30.52 -6.07
C GLN A 22 3.43 -29.18 -6.76
N GLN A 23 3.45 -29.17 -8.09
CA GLN A 23 3.44 -27.98 -8.89
C GLN A 23 2.09 -27.30 -8.61
N ASP A 24 2.08 -26.40 -7.62
CA ASP A 24 0.96 -25.50 -7.43
C ASP A 24 0.75 -24.81 -8.77
N SER A 25 -0.42 -25.00 -9.35
CA SER A 25 -0.82 -24.37 -10.59
C SER A 25 -0.71 -22.84 -10.35
N VAL A 26 0.34 -22.23 -10.90
CA VAL A 26 0.55 -20.78 -10.84
C VAL A 26 -0.69 -20.15 -11.48
N LYS A 27 -1.63 -19.73 -10.63
CA LYS A 27 -2.85 -19.09 -11.12
C LYS A 27 -2.43 -17.83 -11.85
N LYS A 28 -2.75 -17.75 -13.14
CA LYS A 28 -2.38 -16.62 -13.98
C LYS A 28 -3.04 -15.36 -13.38
N LEU A 29 -2.24 -14.43 -12.92
CA LEU A 29 -2.71 -13.16 -12.39
C LEU A 29 -3.52 -12.42 -13.46
N LYS A 30 -4.65 -11.83 -13.09
CA LYS A 30 -5.37 -10.96 -14.00
C LYS A 30 -4.65 -9.60 -14.12
N PRO A 31 -4.71 -8.94 -15.28
CA PRO A 31 -4.21 -7.57 -15.36
C PRO A 31 -5.02 -6.65 -14.44
N PRO A 32 -4.43 -5.55 -13.94
CA PRO A 32 -5.17 -4.53 -13.21
C PRO A 32 -6.26 -3.90 -14.10
N THR A 33 -7.24 -3.25 -13.48
CA THR A 33 -8.24 -2.46 -14.23
C THR A 33 -7.56 -1.35 -15.03
N PRO A 34 -8.18 -0.81 -16.10
CA PRO A 34 -7.53 0.17 -16.98
C PRO A 34 -6.93 1.37 -16.24
N LEU A 35 -7.58 1.86 -15.18
CA LEU A 35 -7.07 2.96 -14.36
C LEU A 35 -5.68 2.67 -13.78
N PHE A 36 -5.43 1.44 -13.37
CA PHE A 36 -4.19 1.03 -12.70
C PHE A 36 -3.21 0.27 -13.62
N ALA A 37 -3.52 0.18 -14.92
CA ALA A 37 -2.66 -0.47 -15.90
C ALA A 37 -1.46 0.40 -16.34
N SER A 38 -1.49 1.69 -16.05
CA SER A 38 -0.42 2.64 -16.36
C SER A 38 -0.02 3.43 -15.11
N GLU A 39 1.18 4.00 -15.10
CA GLU A 39 1.73 4.81 -14.02
C GLU A 39 1.70 6.32 -14.33
N GLU A 40 1.43 6.67 -15.60
CA GLU A 40 1.39 8.07 -16.04
C GLU A 40 0.35 8.87 -15.27
N PRO A 41 0.69 10.05 -14.75
CA PRO A 41 -0.27 10.90 -14.07
C PRO A 41 -1.46 11.24 -14.94
N ILE A 42 -2.65 11.38 -14.32
CA ILE A 42 -3.86 11.82 -15.01
C ILE A 42 -4.29 13.19 -14.47
N SER A 43 -5.05 13.93 -15.28
CA SER A 43 -5.74 15.13 -14.81
C SER A 43 -7.19 14.78 -14.52
N ILE A 44 -7.69 15.24 -13.36
CA ILE A 44 -9.10 15.06 -13.00
C ILE A 44 -9.69 16.39 -12.52
N GLN A 45 -11.00 16.54 -12.74
CA GLN A 45 -11.77 17.61 -12.10
C GLN A 45 -12.99 17.03 -11.42
N LEU A 46 -13.21 17.46 -10.19
CA LEU A 46 -14.42 17.19 -9.42
C LEU A 46 -15.15 18.51 -9.17
N THR A 47 -16.42 18.58 -9.56
CA THR A 47 -17.28 19.75 -9.33
C THR A 47 -18.41 19.34 -8.38
N ALA A 48 -18.45 19.95 -7.19
CA ALA A 48 -19.41 19.62 -6.14
C ALA A 48 -19.54 20.78 -5.11
N ASP A 49 -20.54 20.73 -4.26
CA ASP A 49 -20.63 21.56 -3.04
C ASP A 49 -19.67 21.00 -1.97
N PHE A 50 -18.38 21.32 -2.10
CA PHE A 50 -17.36 20.86 -1.16
C PHE A 50 -17.56 21.43 0.24
N LYS A 51 -18.14 22.62 0.36
CA LYS A 51 -18.45 23.21 1.66
C LYS A 51 -19.41 22.33 2.48
N THR A 52 -20.45 21.79 1.85
CA THR A 52 -21.38 20.87 2.48
C THR A 52 -20.72 19.50 2.73
N ILE A 53 -20.03 18.94 1.75
CA ILE A 53 -19.34 17.65 1.88
C ILE A 53 -18.34 17.66 3.04
N PHE A 54 -17.54 18.72 3.21
CA PHE A 54 -16.50 18.78 4.24
C PHE A 54 -17.03 19.10 5.65
N LYS A 55 -18.28 19.52 5.78
CA LYS A 55 -18.96 19.60 7.09
C LYS A 55 -19.41 18.24 7.58
N ASP A 56 -19.73 17.34 6.67
CA ASP A 56 -20.14 15.99 7.01
C ASP A 56 -18.90 15.12 7.28
N ARG A 57 -18.66 14.87 8.55
CA ARG A 57 -17.54 14.07 9.07
C ARG A 57 -18.00 12.90 9.90
N ASP A 58 -19.28 12.57 9.81
CA ASP A 58 -19.85 11.39 10.42
C ASP A 58 -19.46 10.14 9.59
N THR A 59 -18.83 9.16 10.25
CA THR A 59 -18.45 7.89 9.64
C THR A 59 -19.40 6.76 10.01
N THR A 60 -20.35 7.03 10.89
CA THR A 60 -21.37 6.02 11.32
C THR A 60 -22.50 5.94 10.32
N GLU A 61 -22.88 7.07 9.72
CA GLU A 61 -23.89 7.16 8.66
C GLU A 61 -23.29 7.83 7.42
N GLN A 62 -22.81 6.99 6.49
CA GLN A 62 -22.12 7.49 5.29
C GLN A 62 -23.11 8.12 4.32
N LYS A 63 -23.05 9.45 4.16
CA LYS A 63 -23.82 10.21 3.17
C LYS A 63 -23.04 10.38 1.89
N TRP A 64 -23.76 10.36 0.78
CA TRP A 64 -23.22 10.52 -0.55
C TRP A 64 -23.77 11.78 -1.21
N TYR A 65 -22.90 12.57 -1.78
CA TYR A 65 -23.21 13.86 -2.36
C TYR A 65 -22.98 13.85 -3.87
N PRO A 66 -23.90 14.37 -4.69
CA PRO A 66 -23.74 14.39 -6.13
C PRO A 66 -22.58 15.28 -6.55
N ALA A 67 -21.87 14.83 -7.59
CA ALA A 67 -20.76 15.58 -8.18
C ALA A 67 -20.63 15.29 -9.69
N ALA A 68 -20.04 16.24 -10.41
CA ALA A 68 -19.57 15.98 -11.77
C ALA A 68 -18.09 15.65 -11.73
N PHE A 69 -17.71 14.65 -12.51
CA PHE A 69 -16.34 14.16 -12.63
C PHE A 69 -15.89 14.19 -14.07
N THR A 70 -14.74 14.78 -14.34
CA THR A 70 -14.09 14.73 -15.65
C THR A 70 -12.65 14.26 -15.52
N TRP A 71 -12.13 13.63 -16.57
CA TRP A 71 -10.73 13.18 -16.60
C TRP A 71 -10.10 13.37 -17.97
N LYS A 72 -8.76 13.42 -17.95
CA LYS A 72 -7.91 13.40 -19.15
C LYS A 72 -6.64 12.61 -18.84
N ALA A 73 -6.34 11.62 -19.68
CA ALA A 73 -5.17 10.76 -19.59
C ALA A 73 -4.65 10.42 -20.99
N GLY A 74 -3.68 11.20 -21.49
CA GLY A 74 -3.24 11.08 -22.88
C GLY A 74 -4.40 11.37 -23.85
N ALA A 75 -4.76 10.38 -24.67
CA ALA A 75 -5.88 10.44 -25.62
C ALA A 75 -7.24 10.10 -24.97
N ASP A 76 -7.25 9.45 -23.81
CA ASP A 76 -8.49 9.13 -23.08
C ASP A 76 -8.99 10.37 -22.31
N SER A 77 -10.24 10.72 -22.53
CA SER A 77 -10.91 11.78 -21.78
C SER A 77 -12.40 11.49 -21.70
N GLY A 78 -13.03 11.96 -20.64
CA GLY A 78 -14.45 11.74 -20.46
C GLY A 78 -15.03 12.45 -19.25
N SER A 79 -16.32 12.21 -19.03
CA SER A 79 -17.06 12.73 -17.91
C SER A 79 -18.08 11.72 -17.39
N ALA A 80 -18.39 11.80 -16.11
CA ALA A 80 -19.43 11.00 -15.48
C ALA A 80 -20.06 11.77 -14.32
N ALA A 81 -21.33 11.50 -14.06
CA ALA A 81 -21.94 11.83 -12.79
C ALA A 81 -21.42 10.85 -11.74
N VAL A 82 -20.97 11.35 -10.61
CA VAL A 82 -20.46 10.56 -9.50
C VAL A 82 -21.08 11.03 -8.18
N GLU A 83 -20.80 10.27 -7.13
CA GLU A 83 -21.13 10.67 -5.78
C GLU A 83 -19.88 10.68 -4.92
N LEU A 84 -19.76 11.67 -4.05
CA LEU A 84 -18.63 11.85 -3.15
C LEU A 84 -19.05 11.66 -1.70
N THR A 85 -18.12 11.14 -0.91
CA THR A 85 -18.21 11.15 0.55
C THR A 85 -16.82 11.37 1.14
N THR A 86 -16.76 11.91 2.36
CA THR A 86 -15.50 12.00 3.10
C THR A 86 -15.12 10.63 3.67
N ARG A 87 -13.82 10.40 3.91
CA ARG A 87 -13.31 9.14 4.47
C ARG A 87 -12.10 9.36 5.39
N GLY A 88 -11.76 8.30 6.12
CA GLY A 88 -10.64 8.25 7.05
C GLY A 88 -11.07 8.50 8.49
N HIS A 89 -10.10 8.45 9.41
CA HIS A 89 -10.30 8.73 10.83
C HIS A 89 -9.54 9.97 11.26
N PHE A 90 -8.20 9.91 11.24
CA PHE A 90 -7.37 11.00 11.71
C PHE A 90 -7.45 12.22 10.78
N ARG A 91 -7.34 12.01 9.48
CA ARG A 91 -7.43 13.05 8.44
C ARG A 91 -8.86 13.60 8.25
N LEU A 92 -9.85 12.94 8.86
CA LEU A 92 -11.22 13.44 8.85
C LEU A 92 -11.42 14.57 9.89
N LYS A 93 -10.60 14.67 10.93
CA LYS A 93 -10.67 15.74 11.92
C LYS A 93 -10.36 17.09 11.26
N SER A 94 -11.23 18.09 11.44
CA SER A 94 -11.04 19.43 10.86
C SER A 94 -9.78 20.15 11.36
N SER A 95 -9.33 19.83 12.57
CA SER A 95 -8.06 20.31 13.12
C SER A 95 -6.84 19.73 12.37
N THR A 96 -6.99 18.56 11.76
CA THR A 96 -5.92 17.92 10.97
C THR A 96 -5.96 18.37 9.51
N CYS A 97 -7.09 18.17 8.83
CA CYS A 97 -7.24 18.49 7.41
C CYS A 97 -8.47 19.38 7.19
N ASN A 98 -8.30 20.51 6.52
CA ASN A 98 -9.45 21.28 6.00
C ASN A 98 -9.98 20.69 4.69
N PHE A 99 -9.19 19.85 4.01
CA PHE A 99 -9.55 19.10 2.83
C PHE A 99 -9.38 17.58 3.10
N PRO A 100 -10.42 16.88 3.59
CA PRO A 100 -10.34 15.47 3.95
C PRO A 100 -10.17 14.57 2.73
N MET A 101 -9.75 13.33 2.95
CA MET A 101 -9.77 12.31 1.91
C MET A 101 -11.20 12.04 1.44
N LEU A 102 -11.33 11.66 0.17
CA LEU A 102 -12.62 11.40 -0.47
C LEU A 102 -12.73 9.93 -0.90
N ARG A 103 -13.98 9.49 -1.03
CA ARG A 103 -14.35 8.31 -1.80
C ARG A 103 -15.22 8.77 -2.95
N VAL A 104 -14.93 8.29 -4.16
CA VAL A 104 -15.66 8.57 -5.38
C VAL A 104 -16.44 7.31 -5.74
N ARG A 105 -17.77 7.38 -5.82
CA ARG A 105 -18.64 6.30 -6.25
C ARG A 105 -19.20 6.61 -7.64
N PHE A 106 -19.18 5.62 -8.51
CA PHE A 106 -19.76 5.67 -9.85
C PHE A 106 -21.11 4.95 -9.83
N PRO A 107 -22.24 5.68 -9.70
CA PRO A 107 -23.57 5.07 -9.64
C PRO A 107 -23.86 4.30 -10.93
N LYS A 108 -24.41 3.11 -10.79
CA LYS A 108 -24.87 2.31 -11.94
C LYS A 108 -26.36 2.58 -12.14
N ASP A 109 -26.72 3.06 -13.32
CA ASP A 109 -28.09 3.13 -13.79
C ASP A 109 -28.28 2.05 -14.85
N SER A 110 -28.97 0.96 -14.49
CA SER A 110 -29.20 -0.15 -15.40
C SER A 110 -30.11 0.20 -16.58
N THR A 111 -30.77 1.34 -16.55
CA THR A 111 -31.64 1.83 -17.64
C THR A 111 -30.89 2.62 -18.68
N LYS A 112 -29.62 2.97 -18.44
CA LYS A 112 -28.79 3.77 -19.34
C LYS A 112 -27.49 3.04 -19.73
N PRO A 113 -26.91 3.35 -20.89
CA PRO A 113 -25.59 2.87 -21.24
C PRO A 113 -24.58 3.26 -20.17
N ASN A 114 -23.65 2.34 -19.83
CA ASN A 114 -22.57 2.63 -18.88
C ASN A 114 -21.61 3.66 -19.48
N PRO A 115 -21.53 4.89 -18.94
CA PRO A 115 -20.68 5.96 -19.48
C PRO A 115 -19.17 5.65 -19.33
N LEU A 116 -18.81 4.67 -18.50
CA LEU A 116 -17.41 4.29 -18.25
C LEU A 116 -16.92 3.18 -19.20
N LYS A 117 -17.81 2.57 -20.00
CA LYS A 117 -17.44 1.46 -20.90
C LYS A 117 -16.40 1.92 -21.93
N GLY A 118 -15.29 1.19 -22.02
CA GLY A 118 -14.18 1.51 -22.92
C GLY A 118 -13.30 2.67 -22.49
N THR A 119 -13.53 3.24 -21.30
CA THR A 119 -12.71 4.34 -20.76
C THR A 119 -11.72 3.85 -19.70
N LEU A 120 -10.85 4.76 -19.27
CA LEU A 120 -9.91 4.56 -18.15
C LEU A 120 -10.61 4.09 -16.85
N PHE A 121 -11.84 4.54 -16.61
CA PHE A 121 -12.61 4.22 -15.41
C PHE A 121 -13.55 3.00 -15.61
N GLU A 122 -13.40 2.26 -16.70
CA GLU A 122 -14.17 1.03 -16.89
C GLU A 122 -13.97 0.07 -15.71
N LYS A 123 -15.08 -0.55 -15.27
CA LYS A 123 -15.17 -1.46 -14.12
C LYS A 123 -15.04 -0.81 -12.75
N GLN A 124 -14.78 0.50 -12.66
CA GLN A 124 -14.75 1.15 -11.36
C GLN A 124 -16.17 1.32 -10.79
N ALA A 125 -16.37 0.87 -9.56
CA ALA A 125 -17.60 1.08 -8.81
C ALA A 125 -17.40 2.17 -7.74
N SER A 126 -16.28 2.11 -7.03
CA SER A 126 -15.90 3.08 -6.00
C SER A 126 -14.39 3.13 -5.85
N LEU A 127 -13.84 4.33 -5.68
CA LEU A 127 -12.41 4.56 -5.55
C LEU A 127 -12.09 5.38 -4.31
N LYS A 128 -11.04 4.99 -3.60
CA LYS A 128 -10.42 5.80 -2.55
C LYS A 128 -9.56 6.86 -3.24
N LEU A 129 -9.80 8.15 -2.93
CA LEU A 129 -8.99 9.28 -3.40
C LEU A 129 -8.26 9.90 -2.20
N SER A 130 -6.93 9.74 -2.17
CA SER A 130 -6.07 10.41 -1.20
C SER A 130 -5.81 11.84 -1.68
N THR A 131 -6.10 12.82 -0.83
CA THR A 131 -6.05 14.25 -1.14
C THR A 131 -4.90 14.94 -0.42
N HIS A 132 -4.67 16.21 -0.72
CA HIS A 132 -3.60 17.04 -0.17
C HIS A 132 -3.79 17.48 1.29
N CYS A 133 -4.88 17.13 1.95
CA CYS A 133 -5.18 17.39 3.37
C CYS A 133 -5.36 18.87 3.74
N ARG A 134 -4.48 19.80 3.33
CA ARG A 134 -4.59 21.23 3.60
C ARG A 134 -4.36 22.07 2.37
N THR A 135 -5.39 22.78 1.95
CA THR A 135 -5.31 23.74 0.85
C THR A 135 -4.38 24.90 1.19
N GLY A 136 -3.53 25.27 0.21
CA GLY A 136 -2.59 26.38 0.35
C GLY A 136 -1.35 26.06 1.18
N SER A 137 -1.05 24.78 1.40
CA SER A 137 0.15 24.36 2.11
C SER A 137 0.99 23.39 1.28
N ALA A 138 2.06 23.88 0.66
CA ALA A 138 2.96 23.08 -0.15
C ALA A 138 3.50 21.85 0.63
N ARG A 139 3.78 21.98 1.93
CA ARG A 139 4.26 20.84 2.74
C ARG A 139 3.22 19.71 2.83
N TYR A 140 1.93 20.04 2.91
CA TYR A 140 0.86 19.05 2.90
C TYR A 140 0.60 18.45 1.52
N GLU A 141 0.78 19.22 0.46
CA GLU A 141 0.72 18.71 -0.92
C GLU A 141 1.84 17.68 -1.16
N GLN A 142 3.03 17.93 -0.65
CA GLN A 142 4.15 16.99 -0.75
C GLN A 142 3.91 15.67 -0.01
N VAL A 143 3.05 15.63 1.03
CA VAL A 143 2.64 14.37 1.66
C VAL A 143 1.95 13.44 0.66
N ALA A 144 1.08 13.98 -0.21
CA ALA A 144 0.41 13.17 -1.23
C ALA A 144 1.41 12.55 -2.23
N HIS A 145 2.45 13.30 -2.66
CA HIS A 145 3.52 12.79 -3.49
C HIS A 145 4.32 11.68 -2.78
N GLN A 146 4.73 11.93 -1.52
CA GLN A 146 5.53 10.98 -0.76
C GLN A 146 4.75 9.71 -0.43
N GLU A 147 3.50 9.81 0.03
CA GLU A 147 2.64 8.65 0.31
C GLU A 147 2.41 7.80 -0.96
N TYR A 148 2.11 8.44 -2.10
CA TYR A 148 2.02 7.77 -3.39
C TYR A 148 3.29 6.99 -3.72
N LEU A 149 4.46 7.58 -3.51
CA LEU A 149 5.75 6.93 -3.79
C LEU A 149 6.04 5.75 -2.87
N VAL A 150 5.57 5.75 -1.62
CA VAL A 150 5.65 4.59 -0.72
C VAL A 150 4.81 3.42 -1.26
N TYR A 151 3.58 3.68 -1.74
CA TYR A 151 2.80 2.65 -2.45
C TYR A 151 3.57 2.12 -3.66
N ARG A 152 4.17 3.00 -4.46
CA ARG A 152 4.97 2.62 -5.64
C ARG A 152 6.19 1.77 -5.28
N ALA A 153 6.85 2.09 -4.16
CA ALA A 153 7.96 1.28 -3.65
C ALA A 153 7.50 -0.15 -3.30
N PHE A 154 6.33 -0.30 -2.66
CA PHE A 154 5.80 -1.62 -2.37
C PHE A 154 5.32 -2.36 -3.62
N ASN A 155 4.80 -1.66 -4.63
CA ASN A 155 4.43 -2.26 -5.92
C ASN A 155 5.63 -2.88 -6.67
N VAL A 156 6.86 -2.38 -6.47
CA VAL A 156 8.08 -2.99 -7.00
C VAL A 156 8.38 -4.32 -6.31
N LEU A 157 8.01 -4.43 -5.04
CA LEU A 157 8.31 -5.59 -4.20
C LEU A 157 7.29 -6.72 -4.31
N SER A 158 6.01 -6.41 -4.57
CA SER A 158 4.95 -7.41 -4.50
C SER A 158 3.80 -7.11 -5.45
N ASP A 159 3.30 -8.15 -6.12
CA ASP A 159 2.03 -8.08 -6.84
C ASP A 159 0.83 -8.06 -5.90
N SER A 160 0.94 -8.68 -4.72
CA SER A 160 -0.03 -8.56 -3.62
C SER A 160 0.14 -7.18 -2.96
N SER A 161 -0.24 -6.14 -3.67
CA SER A 161 -0.10 -4.74 -3.26
C SER A 161 -1.18 -3.89 -3.94
N PHE A 162 -1.69 -2.89 -3.25
CA PHE A 162 -2.61 -1.94 -3.84
C PHE A 162 -1.92 -1.15 -4.95
N ARG A 163 -2.48 -1.18 -6.16
CA ARG A 163 -2.05 -0.29 -7.24
C ARG A 163 -2.55 1.12 -6.96
N VAL A 164 -1.79 2.10 -7.41
CA VAL A 164 -2.11 3.51 -7.22
C VAL A 164 -1.96 4.27 -8.53
N ARG A 165 -2.78 5.30 -8.74
CA ARG A 165 -2.68 6.18 -9.90
C ARG A 165 -2.62 7.63 -9.45
N PHE A 166 -1.52 8.32 -9.79
CA PHE A 166 -1.35 9.73 -9.47
C PHE A 166 -2.29 10.60 -10.29
N ALA A 167 -2.86 11.64 -9.66
CA ALA A 167 -3.79 12.56 -10.29
C ALA A 167 -3.47 14.01 -9.93
N ASN A 168 -3.36 14.85 -10.95
CA ASN A 168 -3.43 16.30 -10.80
C ASN A 168 -4.92 16.66 -10.72
N ALA A 169 -5.40 16.93 -9.51
CA ALA A 169 -6.82 17.12 -9.25
C ALA A 169 -7.17 18.60 -9.18
N THR A 170 -8.28 18.98 -9.84
CA THR A 170 -8.93 20.29 -9.72
C THR A 170 -10.28 20.08 -9.06
N TYR A 171 -10.51 20.79 -7.97
CA TYR A 171 -11.74 20.76 -7.19
C TYR A 171 -12.47 22.09 -7.38
N VAL A 172 -13.66 22.03 -7.95
CA VAL A 172 -14.49 23.20 -8.27
C VAL A 172 -15.71 23.18 -7.37
N ASP A 173 -15.81 24.15 -6.47
CA ASP A 173 -17.05 24.44 -5.75
C ASP A 173 -17.74 25.61 -6.46
N PRO A 174 -18.97 25.43 -6.98
CA PRO A 174 -19.67 26.50 -7.70
C PRO A 174 -19.95 27.75 -6.84
N ALA A 175 -19.92 27.62 -5.52
CA ALA A 175 -20.11 28.76 -4.59
C ALA A 175 -18.79 29.50 -4.30
N GLU A 176 -17.63 28.96 -4.69
CA GLU A 176 -16.33 29.60 -4.44
C GLU A 176 -15.78 30.29 -5.67
N LYS A 177 -14.99 31.36 -5.44
CA LYS A 177 -14.45 32.21 -6.53
C LYS A 177 -13.39 31.52 -7.39
N ALA A 178 -12.65 30.60 -6.83
CA ALA A 178 -11.54 29.94 -7.50
C ALA A 178 -11.48 28.43 -7.18
N PRO A 179 -11.11 27.60 -8.17
CA PRO A 179 -10.89 26.18 -7.94
C PRO A 179 -9.63 25.94 -7.10
N VAL A 180 -9.59 24.79 -6.43
CA VAL A 180 -8.39 24.28 -5.75
C VAL A 180 -7.74 23.25 -6.65
N SER A 181 -6.50 23.47 -7.05
CA SER A 181 -5.69 22.48 -7.78
C SER A 181 -4.62 21.91 -6.84
N ALA A 182 -4.57 20.58 -6.72
CA ALA A 182 -3.66 19.93 -5.79
C ALA A 182 -3.34 18.48 -6.22
N PRO A 183 -2.18 17.94 -5.81
CA PRO A 183 -1.85 16.54 -6.01
C PRO A 183 -2.81 15.63 -5.22
N SER A 184 -3.16 14.53 -5.85
CA SER A 184 -4.00 13.48 -5.28
C SER A 184 -3.63 12.15 -5.92
N PHE A 185 -4.11 11.04 -5.38
CA PHE A 185 -3.96 9.75 -6.05
C PHE A 185 -5.12 8.81 -5.72
N PHE A 186 -5.49 8.00 -6.69
CA PHE A 186 -6.41 6.89 -6.50
C PHE A 186 -5.69 5.67 -5.95
N VAL A 187 -6.39 4.92 -5.10
CA VAL A 187 -5.95 3.63 -4.59
C VAL A 187 -6.92 2.56 -5.09
N GLU A 188 -6.37 1.44 -5.58
CA GLU A 188 -7.10 0.27 -6.03
C GLU A 188 -8.12 -0.19 -4.97
N ASP A 189 -9.31 -0.59 -5.39
CA ASP A 189 -10.30 -1.15 -4.47
C ASP A 189 -9.88 -2.55 -3.99
N ASP A 190 -10.28 -2.89 -2.78
CA ASP A 190 -9.92 -4.17 -2.16
C ASP A 190 -10.46 -5.35 -2.98
N GLY A 191 -11.63 -5.19 -3.61
CA GLY A 191 -12.23 -6.20 -4.50
C GLY A 191 -11.44 -6.38 -5.80
N ASP A 192 -10.96 -5.28 -6.40
CA ASP A 192 -10.15 -5.32 -7.62
C ASP A 192 -8.79 -6.00 -7.36
N LEU A 193 -8.17 -5.72 -6.22
CA LEU A 193 -6.96 -6.39 -5.78
C LEU A 193 -7.21 -7.90 -5.57
N ALA A 194 -8.28 -8.24 -4.83
CA ALA A 194 -8.65 -9.63 -4.58
C ALA A 194 -8.87 -10.39 -5.88
N ASP A 195 -9.62 -9.81 -6.81
CA ASP A 195 -9.92 -10.38 -8.12
C ASP A 195 -8.67 -10.57 -8.98
N ARG A 196 -7.77 -9.57 -9.00
CA ARG A 196 -6.51 -9.60 -9.74
C ARG A 196 -5.59 -10.70 -9.24
N MET A 197 -5.50 -10.88 -7.93
CA MET A 197 -4.67 -11.88 -7.27
C MET A 197 -5.35 -13.24 -7.14
N GLY A 198 -6.64 -13.35 -7.46
CA GLY A 198 -7.43 -14.56 -7.27
C GLY A 198 -7.61 -14.95 -5.81
N MET A 199 -7.67 -13.96 -4.94
CA MET A 199 -7.89 -14.05 -3.50
C MET A 199 -9.31 -13.63 -3.12
N LYS A 200 -9.65 -13.74 -1.84
CA LYS A 200 -10.89 -13.19 -1.27
C LYS A 200 -10.54 -12.30 -0.08
N LYS A 201 -11.18 -11.13 0.01
CA LYS A 201 -11.00 -10.25 1.17
C LYS A 201 -11.44 -10.96 2.46
N PHE A 202 -10.65 -10.78 3.52
CA PHE A 202 -10.92 -11.24 4.87
C PHE A 202 -10.97 -10.03 5.81
N GLY A 203 -12.06 -9.85 6.54
CA GLY A 203 -12.31 -8.63 7.33
C GLY A 203 -12.44 -8.82 8.83
N ASN A 204 -12.16 -10.04 9.37
CA ASN A 204 -12.28 -10.28 10.80
C ASN A 204 -11.00 -9.91 11.54
N ILE A 205 -11.13 -9.19 12.65
CA ILE A 205 -10.02 -8.88 13.56
C ILE A 205 -9.56 -10.12 14.33
N GLY A 206 -8.38 -10.06 14.93
CA GLY A 206 -7.83 -11.11 15.78
C GLY A 206 -6.85 -12.07 15.09
N ALA A 207 -6.48 -11.80 13.83
CA ALA A 207 -5.46 -12.58 13.13
C ALA A 207 -4.10 -12.49 13.83
N LYS A 208 -3.40 -13.62 13.89
CA LYS A 208 -2.05 -13.73 14.45
C LYS A 208 -1.02 -13.87 13.32
N PHE A 209 0.24 -13.64 13.64
CA PHE A 209 1.32 -13.82 12.67
C PHE A 209 1.47 -15.28 12.19
N ASP A 210 1.03 -16.26 12.99
CA ASP A 210 1.03 -17.67 12.61
C ASP A 210 -0.06 -18.00 11.58
N ASP A 211 -1.08 -17.17 11.45
CA ASP A 211 -2.18 -17.38 10.52
C ASP A 211 -1.86 -16.89 9.09
N ILE A 212 -0.85 -16.03 8.94
CA ILE A 212 -0.51 -15.43 7.65
C ILE A 212 0.55 -16.23 6.89
N GLU A 213 0.55 -16.10 5.57
CA GLU A 213 1.63 -16.59 4.73
C GLU A 213 2.96 -15.92 5.10
N LEU A 214 3.98 -16.72 5.31
CA LEU A 214 5.25 -16.28 5.88
C LEU A 214 5.98 -15.26 4.99
N ALA A 215 6.06 -15.53 3.68
CA ALA A 215 6.80 -14.68 2.76
C ALA A 215 6.15 -13.29 2.58
N PRO A 216 4.84 -13.15 2.28
CA PRO A 216 4.22 -11.84 2.23
C PRO A 216 4.16 -11.15 3.61
N GLY A 217 3.98 -11.90 4.70
CA GLY A 217 3.95 -11.36 6.06
C GLY A 217 5.29 -10.76 6.49
N SER A 218 6.38 -11.47 6.26
CA SER A 218 7.73 -10.99 6.56
C SER A 218 8.10 -9.79 5.68
N LEU A 219 7.77 -9.84 4.38
CA LEU A 219 8.01 -8.72 3.48
C LEU A 219 7.25 -7.47 3.92
N MET A 220 5.98 -7.60 4.32
CA MET A 220 5.17 -6.51 4.86
C MET A 220 5.82 -5.89 6.11
N ALA A 221 6.19 -6.71 7.09
CA ALA A 221 6.77 -6.21 8.33
C ALA A 221 8.14 -5.54 8.12
N VAL A 222 9.01 -6.12 7.28
CA VAL A 222 10.30 -5.51 6.91
C VAL A 222 10.09 -4.25 6.10
N PHE A 223 9.07 -4.19 5.23
CA PHE A 223 8.74 -2.98 4.49
C PHE A 223 8.24 -1.86 5.41
N PHE A 224 7.38 -2.15 6.37
CA PHE A 224 6.97 -1.15 7.36
C PHE A 224 8.17 -0.61 8.16
N TYR A 225 9.12 -1.48 8.51
CA TYR A 225 10.38 -1.04 9.14
C TYR A 225 11.24 -0.20 8.17
N PHE A 226 11.34 -0.60 6.90
CA PHE A 226 12.06 0.12 5.84
C PHE A 226 11.57 1.55 5.68
N VAL A 227 10.26 1.75 5.58
CA VAL A 227 9.64 3.07 5.44
C VAL A 227 9.46 3.80 6.78
N GLY A 228 9.73 3.12 7.91
CA GLY A 228 9.57 3.67 9.26
C GLY A 228 8.11 3.91 9.65
N ASN A 229 7.20 3.04 9.19
CA ASN A 229 5.80 3.12 9.61
C ASN A 229 5.59 2.28 10.87
N THR A 230 5.20 2.94 11.94
CA THR A 230 4.85 2.29 13.22
C THR A 230 3.35 2.26 13.48
N ASP A 231 2.54 2.86 12.61
CA ASP A 231 1.08 2.95 12.75
C ASP A 231 0.39 1.78 12.03
N TRP A 232 0.66 0.55 12.47
CA TRP A 232 0.00 -0.62 11.91
C TRP A 232 -0.23 -1.72 12.96
N SER A 233 -1.21 -2.58 12.72
CA SER A 233 -1.48 -3.72 13.59
C SER A 233 -2.17 -4.84 12.84
N LEU A 234 -1.56 -6.03 12.81
CA LEU A 234 -2.16 -7.20 12.20
C LEU A 234 -3.42 -7.66 12.95
N PRO A 235 -3.42 -7.80 14.31
CA PRO A 235 -4.61 -8.26 15.03
C PRO A 235 -5.83 -7.33 14.90
N TYR A 236 -5.61 -6.04 14.71
CA TYR A 236 -6.68 -5.04 14.57
C TYR A 236 -6.96 -4.66 13.12
N LEU A 237 -6.28 -5.26 12.15
CA LEU A 237 -6.34 -4.89 10.73
C LEU A 237 -6.18 -3.38 10.51
N HIS A 238 -5.27 -2.76 11.28
CA HIS A 238 -4.96 -1.35 11.14
C HIS A 238 -3.81 -1.18 10.15
N ASN A 239 -4.05 -0.46 9.06
CA ASN A 239 -3.11 -0.25 7.95
C ASN A 239 -2.58 -1.55 7.31
N VAL A 240 -3.30 -2.64 7.52
CA VAL A 240 -3.08 -3.96 6.91
C VAL A 240 -4.43 -4.54 6.50
N GLU A 241 -4.56 -4.92 5.23
CA GLU A 241 -5.69 -5.73 4.75
C GLU A 241 -5.27 -7.20 4.68
N LEU A 242 -6.21 -8.10 4.98
CA LEU A 242 -6.02 -9.53 4.83
C LEU A 242 -6.88 -10.09 3.70
N PHE A 243 -6.26 -11.01 2.96
CA PHE A 243 -6.93 -11.76 1.91
C PHE A 243 -6.71 -13.25 2.14
N THR A 244 -7.69 -14.09 1.82
CA THR A 244 -7.54 -15.54 1.88
C THR A 244 -7.06 -16.09 0.55
N TRP A 245 -6.06 -16.96 0.61
CA TRP A 245 -5.52 -17.70 -0.51
C TRP A 245 -5.08 -19.09 -0.03
N ASN A 246 -5.58 -20.15 -0.67
CA ASN A 246 -5.27 -21.56 -0.32
C ASN A 246 -5.39 -21.88 1.18
N GLY A 247 -6.41 -21.33 1.84
CA GLY A 247 -6.67 -21.59 3.26
C GLY A 247 -5.81 -20.81 4.26
N ARG A 248 -4.91 -19.95 3.79
CA ARG A 248 -4.08 -19.06 4.62
C ARG A 248 -4.35 -17.59 4.31
N TYR A 249 -3.79 -16.70 5.10
CA TYR A 249 -3.96 -15.26 4.92
C TYR A 249 -2.75 -14.61 4.27
N VAL A 250 -2.99 -13.78 3.28
CA VAL A 250 -2.00 -12.89 2.66
C VAL A 250 -2.24 -11.48 3.19
N SER A 251 -1.23 -10.90 3.83
CA SER A 251 -1.28 -9.55 4.36
C SER A 251 -0.78 -8.54 3.35
N VAL A 252 -1.52 -7.44 3.18
CA VAL A 252 -1.21 -6.34 2.25
C VAL A 252 -1.21 -5.02 3.02
N PRO A 253 -0.07 -4.31 3.08
CA PRO A 253 0.04 -3.03 3.76
C PRO A 253 -0.59 -1.89 2.94
N PHE A 254 -1.13 -0.89 3.63
CA PHE A 254 -1.68 0.33 3.04
C PHE A 254 -1.61 1.50 4.05
N ASP A 255 -2.00 2.72 3.61
CA ASP A 255 -2.07 3.95 4.42
C ASP A 255 -0.71 4.33 5.01
N PHE A 256 0.18 4.84 4.16
CA PHE A 256 1.58 5.07 4.51
C PHE A 256 1.90 6.51 4.93
N ASP A 257 0.92 7.36 5.12
CA ASP A 257 1.13 8.78 5.45
C ASP A 257 1.84 9.02 6.79
N TRP A 258 1.76 8.06 7.74
CA TRP A 258 2.48 8.07 9.02
C TRP A 258 3.89 7.47 8.94
N SER A 259 4.38 7.12 7.76
CA SER A 259 5.74 6.60 7.60
C SER A 259 6.80 7.65 7.92
N GLY A 260 7.90 7.23 8.51
CA GLY A 260 9.05 8.09 8.81
C GLY A 260 9.67 8.74 7.57
N VAL A 261 9.64 8.06 6.42
CA VAL A 261 10.09 8.62 5.14
C VAL A 261 9.17 9.74 4.63
N VAL A 262 7.86 9.67 4.91
CA VAL A 262 6.87 10.72 4.57
C VAL A 262 6.95 11.87 5.56
N SER A 263 7.05 11.56 6.85
CA SER A 263 7.16 12.53 7.94
C SER A 263 6.10 13.64 7.84
N ALA A 264 4.82 13.22 7.69
CA ALA A 264 3.71 14.15 7.52
C ALA A 264 3.62 15.12 8.70
N PRO A 265 3.26 16.41 8.48
CA PRO A 265 3.23 17.42 9.56
C PRO A 265 2.29 17.10 10.71
N TYR A 266 1.30 16.25 10.49
CA TYR A 266 0.35 15.78 11.50
C TYR A 266 0.77 14.49 12.17
N ALA A 267 1.72 13.73 11.62
CA ALA A 267 2.18 12.48 12.23
C ALA A 267 2.91 12.75 13.55
N ARG A 268 2.72 11.88 14.52
CA ARG A 268 3.33 11.97 15.86
C ARG A 268 3.98 10.64 16.20
N PRO A 269 5.12 10.65 16.92
CA PRO A 269 5.70 9.41 17.44
C PRO A 269 4.74 8.75 18.42
N ASP A 270 4.72 7.42 18.43
CA ASP A 270 3.95 6.66 19.43
C ASP A 270 4.79 6.54 20.71
N ALA A 271 4.39 7.29 21.74
CA ALA A 271 5.08 7.27 23.03
C ALA A 271 5.16 5.87 23.67
N ARG A 272 4.22 4.97 23.36
CA ARG A 272 4.23 3.58 23.86
C ARG A 272 5.39 2.77 23.29
N LEU A 273 5.94 3.19 22.14
CA LEU A 273 7.11 2.58 21.51
C LEU A 273 8.43 3.23 21.94
N GLY A 274 8.39 4.23 22.85
CA GLY A 274 9.56 4.96 23.33
C GLY A 274 10.21 5.87 22.27
N THR A 275 9.51 6.17 21.16
CA THR A 275 10.03 7.02 20.09
C THR A 275 9.78 8.50 20.37
N THR A 276 10.73 9.35 19.96
CA THR A 276 10.66 10.81 20.09
C THR A 276 10.39 11.48 18.73
N SER A 277 10.60 10.75 17.64
CA SER A 277 10.37 11.20 16.26
C SER A 277 9.67 10.13 15.46
N VAL A 278 8.78 10.53 14.53
CA VAL A 278 8.17 9.63 13.55
C VAL A 278 9.18 9.03 12.58
N ARG A 279 10.39 9.60 12.49
CA ARG A 279 11.47 9.10 11.63
C ARG A 279 12.24 7.93 12.26
N GLU A 280 12.02 7.63 13.55
CA GLU A 280 12.63 6.47 14.19
C GLU A 280 12.00 5.18 13.69
N ARG A 281 12.86 4.21 13.34
CA ARG A 281 12.40 2.86 12.95
C ARG A 281 12.25 2.00 14.18
N VAL A 282 11.09 1.36 14.32
CA VAL A 282 10.84 0.37 15.37
C VAL A 282 10.35 -0.91 14.73
N TRP A 283 10.98 -2.03 15.08
CA TRP A 283 10.50 -3.33 14.64
C TRP A 283 9.22 -3.69 15.40
N ARG A 284 8.17 -4.03 14.66
CA ARG A 284 6.88 -4.46 15.19
C ARG A 284 6.44 -5.84 14.68
N GLY A 285 7.33 -6.52 13.97
CA GLY A 285 7.13 -7.90 13.55
C GLY A 285 7.42 -8.89 14.68
N PRO A 286 6.99 -10.15 14.53
CA PRO A 286 7.27 -11.21 15.50
C PRO A 286 8.74 -11.67 15.44
N CYS A 287 9.09 -12.59 16.35
CA CYS A 287 10.42 -13.18 16.43
C CYS A 287 10.60 -14.29 15.39
N TRP A 288 10.57 -13.93 14.11
CA TRP A 288 10.81 -14.88 13.04
C TRP A 288 12.26 -15.40 13.01
N PRO A 289 12.49 -16.62 12.46
CA PRO A 289 13.82 -17.11 12.15
C PRO A 289 14.57 -16.11 11.26
N ARG A 290 15.91 -16.12 11.39
CA ARG A 290 16.80 -15.21 10.67
C ARG A 290 16.61 -15.26 9.15
N GLU A 291 16.54 -16.46 8.61
CA GLU A 291 16.40 -16.72 7.17
C GLU A 291 15.12 -16.10 6.58
N VAL A 292 14.04 -15.99 7.36
CA VAL A 292 12.78 -15.39 6.95
C VAL A 292 12.93 -13.87 6.78
N ILE A 293 13.59 -13.23 7.74
CA ILE A 293 13.87 -11.79 7.71
C ILE A 293 14.88 -11.47 6.60
N ASP A 294 15.95 -12.28 6.47
CA ASP A 294 16.98 -12.10 5.45
C ASP A 294 16.41 -12.26 4.03
N ALA A 295 15.44 -13.15 3.80
CA ALA A 295 14.77 -13.27 2.51
C ALA A 295 14.02 -11.99 2.14
N ALA A 296 13.29 -11.37 3.07
CA ALA A 296 12.60 -10.10 2.86
C ALA A 296 13.58 -8.93 2.64
N ILE A 297 14.67 -8.88 3.41
CA ILE A 297 15.75 -7.88 3.23
C ILE A 297 16.39 -8.03 1.84
N THR A 298 16.75 -9.26 1.43
CA THR A 298 17.33 -9.54 0.12
C THR A 298 16.47 -9.01 -1.00
N ARG A 299 15.15 -9.16 -0.90
CA ARG A 299 14.19 -8.64 -1.88
C ARG A 299 14.20 -7.11 -1.94
N LEU A 300 14.27 -6.44 -0.79
CA LEU A 300 14.40 -4.97 -0.71
C LEU A 300 15.72 -4.47 -1.29
N VAL A 301 16.84 -5.15 -0.97
CA VAL A 301 18.17 -4.81 -1.51
C VAL A 301 18.19 -4.94 -3.02
N ALA A 302 17.66 -6.03 -3.56
CA ALA A 302 17.59 -6.25 -5.02
C ALA A 302 16.70 -5.21 -5.73
N ALA A 303 15.71 -4.63 -5.04
CA ALA A 303 14.79 -3.64 -5.57
C ALA A 303 15.26 -2.19 -5.40
N LYS A 304 16.43 -1.94 -4.76
CA LYS A 304 16.91 -0.58 -4.42
C LYS A 304 16.84 0.38 -5.60
N ASP A 305 17.46 0.05 -6.71
CA ASP A 305 17.55 0.95 -7.86
C ASP A 305 16.17 1.22 -8.49
N SER A 306 15.30 0.22 -8.51
CA SER A 306 13.92 0.38 -8.99
C SER A 306 13.11 1.30 -8.09
N ILE A 307 13.23 1.17 -6.77
CA ILE A 307 12.59 2.07 -5.80
C ILE A 307 13.12 3.49 -5.97
N TYR A 308 14.42 3.67 -6.02
CA TYR A 308 15.07 5.00 -6.19
C TYR A 308 14.69 5.64 -7.52
N GLY A 309 14.59 4.84 -8.58
CA GLY A 309 14.11 5.29 -9.89
C GLY A 309 12.73 5.93 -9.81
N ARG A 310 11.78 5.32 -9.06
CA ARG A 310 10.43 5.87 -8.86
C ARG A 310 10.46 7.25 -8.19
N TYR A 311 11.31 7.44 -7.20
CA TYR A 311 11.47 8.73 -6.53
C TYR A 311 12.09 9.79 -7.45
N ARG A 312 13.16 9.44 -8.18
CA ARG A 312 13.90 10.37 -9.06
C ARG A 312 13.10 10.82 -10.27
N THR A 313 12.21 9.98 -10.78
CA THR A 313 11.42 10.26 -11.99
C THR A 313 10.02 10.82 -11.69
N HIS A 314 9.59 10.85 -10.42
CA HIS A 314 8.27 11.33 -10.08
C HIS A 314 8.16 12.86 -10.21
N PRO A 315 7.26 13.37 -11.09
CA PRO A 315 7.12 14.81 -11.28
C PRO A 315 6.49 15.46 -10.04
N GLY A 316 6.97 16.65 -9.67
CA GLY A 316 6.39 17.46 -8.59
C GLY A 316 6.84 17.10 -7.17
N LEU A 317 7.68 16.08 -6.98
CA LEU A 317 8.34 15.88 -5.69
C LEU A 317 9.42 16.96 -5.48
N ASP A 318 9.34 17.64 -4.36
CA ASP A 318 10.32 18.66 -3.98
C ASP A 318 11.74 18.07 -3.92
N PRO A 319 12.76 18.71 -4.55
CA PRO A 319 14.12 18.18 -4.60
C PRO A 319 14.76 17.94 -3.23
N LYS A 320 14.44 18.74 -2.21
CA LYS A 320 14.91 18.54 -0.85
C LYS A 320 14.28 17.30 -0.23
N LEU A 321 12.97 17.11 -0.43
CA LEU A 321 12.28 15.93 0.07
C LEU A 321 12.68 14.66 -0.67
N LEU A 322 13.00 14.76 -1.97
CA LEU A 322 13.61 13.67 -2.72
C LEU A 322 14.94 13.23 -2.05
N LYS A 323 15.83 14.17 -1.80
CA LYS A 323 17.12 13.90 -1.14
C LYS A 323 16.91 13.27 0.23
N GLU A 324 16.07 13.89 1.08
CA GLU A 324 15.77 13.40 2.44
C GLU A 324 15.14 12.00 2.45
N SER A 325 14.34 11.66 1.44
CA SER A 325 13.73 10.33 1.31
C SER A 325 14.79 9.27 0.93
N LEU A 326 15.67 9.59 -0.02
CA LEU A 326 16.74 8.66 -0.43
C LEU A 326 17.77 8.46 0.69
N GLU A 327 18.16 9.51 1.40
CA GLU A 327 19.02 9.41 2.59
C GLU A 327 18.39 8.54 3.67
N TYR A 328 17.09 8.70 3.92
CA TYR A 328 16.35 7.86 4.85
C TYR A 328 16.42 6.38 4.46
N TYR A 329 16.29 6.06 3.18
CA TYR A 329 16.44 4.69 2.70
C TYR A 329 17.89 4.19 2.74
N ASP A 330 18.88 5.05 2.48
CA ASP A 330 20.29 4.68 2.59
C ASP A 330 20.66 4.25 4.02
N ASP A 331 20.10 4.88 5.05
CA ASP A 331 20.27 4.46 6.45
C ASP A 331 19.79 3.02 6.68
N PHE A 332 18.66 2.63 6.08
CA PHE A 332 18.20 1.25 6.15
C PHE A 332 19.16 0.29 5.42
N TYR A 333 19.58 0.62 4.21
CA TYR A 333 20.49 -0.25 3.45
C TYR A 333 21.84 -0.39 4.14
N LYS A 334 22.32 0.66 4.78
CA LYS A 334 23.52 0.61 5.62
C LYS A 334 23.30 -0.31 6.84
N LEU A 335 22.19 -0.19 7.53
CA LEU A 335 21.85 -1.06 8.68
C LEU A 335 21.84 -2.53 8.27
N VAL A 336 21.16 -2.87 7.17
CA VAL A 336 21.01 -4.28 6.78
C VAL A 336 22.27 -4.88 6.14
N SER A 337 23.29 -4.08 5.86
CA SER A 337 24.59 -4.56 5.40
C SER A 337 25.44 -5.21 6.51
N ASP A 338 25.15 -4.94 7.80
CA ASP A 338 25.79 -5.61 8.94
C ASP A 338 24.81 -6.61 9.59
N PRO A 339 25.11 -7.90 9.55
CA PRO A 339 24.28 -8.93 10.20
C PRO A 339 24.00 -8.70 11.68
N ARG A 340 24.92 -8.07 12.42
CA ARG A 340 24.76 -7.75 13.84
C ARG A 340 23.71 -6.65 14.06
N ASP A 341 23.65 -5.69 13.13
CA ASP A 341 22.65 -4.63 13.18
C ASP A 341 21.26 -5.16 12.83
N VAL A 342 21.15 -6.11 11.88
CA VAL A 342 19.91 -6.84 11.60
C VAL A 342 19.44 -7.57 12.86
N ASP A 343 20.30 -8.33 13.52
CA ASP A 343 19.94 -9.05 14.75
C ASP A 343 19.47 -8.09 15.85
N ARG A 344 20.21 -7.02 16.09
CA ARG A 344 19.86 -6.04 17.14
C ARG A 344 18.53 -5.36 16.89
N ASN A 345 18.26 -4.95 15.64
CA ASN A 345 17.12 -4.09 15.33
C ASN A 345 15.84 -4.87 14.96
N LEU A 346 15.95 -6.04 14.33
CA LEU A 346 14.80 -6.77 13.80
C LEU A 346 14.53 -8.12 14.50
N ARG A 347 15.46 -8.67 15.27
CA ARG A 347 15.30 -9.98 15.92
C ARG A 347 15.25 -9.89 17.44
N LEU A 348 16.18 -9.18 18.07
CA LEU A 348 16.24 -9.11 19.54
C LEU A 348 15.17 -8.20 20.13
N ASN A 349 14.65 -7.26 19.36
CA ASN A 349 13.58 -6.33 19.73
C ASN A 349 12.20 -6.75 19.22
N CYS A 350 12.02 -8.04 18.88
CA CYS A 350 10.76 -8.55 18.36
C CYS A 350 9.69 -8.71 19.45
N THR A 351 8.42 -8.62 19.05
CA THR A 351 7.27 -8.92 19.93
C THR A 351 7.07 -10.44 20.03
N ARG A 352 6.98 -10.96 21.25
CA ARG A 352 6.67 -12.36 21.53
C ARG A 352 5.17 -12.60 21.64
#